data_1c3a555dc204770bc3e5fdbfae8299a5
#
_entry.id   1c3a555dc204770bc3e5fdbfae8299a5
#
_cell.length_a   1.000
_cell.length_b   1.000
_cell.length_c   1.000
_cell.angle_alpha   90.00
_cell.angle_beta   90.00
_cell.angle_gamma   90.00
#
_symmetry.space_group_name_H-M   'P 1'
#
loop_
_entity.id
_entity.type
_entity.pdbx_description
1 polymer ?
#
loop_
_entity_poly.entity_id
_entity_poly.type
_entity_poly.pdbx_seq_one_letter_code
_entity_poly.pdbx_strand_id
1 'polypeptide(L)'
;WYFEKNITGDKMISYPAEVINADIYLQLFVTAPFLTSESINKSINILEETNHDSVFTVNKRHDWAWHGGRPITYYPGNLPRSQDAVPLMIETTGLYGITKKALEEFKRRVGNRPYMLEIDQIEGWDIDEPLDFALAELFMKNISKMKDITGNNYGIDSNEFYVSKTRNPL
;
A
#
# COMPACT_ATOMS: atom_id res chain seq x y z
N TRP A 1 -16.58 5.46 17.75
CA TRP A 1 -15.15 5.72 17.88
C TRP A 1 -14.48 5.81 16.49
N TYR A 2 -14.62 4.82 15.60
CA TYR A 2 -14.06 4.85 14.23
C TYR A 2 -14.66 5.94 13.32
N PHE A 3 -15.76 6.55 13.70
CA PHE A 3 -16.47 7.58 12.93
C PHE A 3 -16.13 9.02 13.34
N GLU A 4 -15.22 9.20 14.30
CA GLU A 4 -14.76 10.53 14.68
C GLU A 4 -13.81 11.08 13.62
N LYS A 5 -14.07 12.31 13.15
CA LYS A 5 -13.31 12.98 12.07
C LYS A 5 -11.81 13.15 12.32
N ASN A 6 -11.32 12.85 13.52
CA ASN A 6 -9.94 13.08 13.96
C ASN A 6 -9.15 11.79 14.21
N ILE A 7 -9.63 10.62 13.77
CA ILE A 7 -8.91 9.36 13.92
C ILE A 7 -7.87 9.26 12.83
N THR A 8 -6.60 9.27 13.21
CA THR A 8 -5.46 9.05 12.31
C THR A 8 -5.16 7.57 12.15
N GLY A 9 -4.45 7.20 11.07
CA GLY A 9 -3.95 5.83 10.89
C GLY A 9 -3.13 5.31 12.08
N ASP A 10 -2.38 6.19 12.74
CA ASP A 10 -1.61 5.85 13.95
C ASP A 10 -2.51 5.44 15.13
N LYS A 11 -3.62 6.15 15.33
CA LYS A 11 -4.61 5.78 16.35
C LYS A 11 -5.33 4.47 16.01
N MET A 12 -5.60 4.25 14.72
CA MET A 12 -6.28 3.03 14.27
C MET A 12 -5.47 1.77 14.54
N ILE A 13 -4.15 1.80 14.35
CA ILE A 13 -3.29 0.63 14.61
C ILE A 13 -2.97 0.48 16.11
N SER A 14 -2.92 1.57 16.86
CA SER A 14 -2.60 1.54 18.30
C SER A 14 -3.70 0.90 19.13
N TYR A 15 -4.98 1.13 18.79
CA TYR A 15 -6.10 0.59 19.56
C TYR A 15 -6.18 -0.94 19.59
N PRO A 16 -6.10 -1.67 18.47
CA PRO A 16 -6.03 -3.14 18.50
C PRO A 16 -4.87 -3.66 19.34
N ALA A 17 -3.74 -2.95 19.36
CA ALA A 17 -2.57 -3.35 20.14
C ALA A 17 -2.76 -3.25 21.66
N GLU A 18 -3.72 -2.46 22.13
CA GLU A 18 -4.09 -2.39 23.55
C GLU A 18 -4.88 -3.62 24.01
N VAL A 19 -5.60 -4.28 23.10
CA VAL A 19 -6.52 -5.39 23.43
C VAL A 19 -6.04 -6.74 22.90
N ILE A 20 -5.18 -6.75 21.89
CA ILE A 20 -4.65 -7.96 21.26
C ILE A 20 -3.13 -7.96 21.43
N ASN A 21 -2.60 -9.00 22.07
CA ASN A 21 -1.16 -9.19 22.22
C ASN A 21 -0.62 -9.97 21.01
N ALA A 22 0.15 -9.32 20.16
CA ALA A 22 0.82 -9.90 19.00
C ALA A 22 2.24 -9.32 18.88
N ASP A 23 3.13 -9.99 18.17
CA ASP A 23 4.51 -9.53 17.95
C ASP A 23 4.58 -8.51 16.81
N ILE A 24 3.69 -8.63 15.83
CA ILE A 24 3.56 -7.76 14.65
C ILE A 24 2.10 -7.35 14.50
N TYR A 25 1.89 -6.09 14.16
CA TYR A 25 0.59 -5.53 13.80
C TYR A 25 0.61 -5.08 12.36
N LEU A 26 -0.38 -5.50 11.59
CA LEU A 26 -0.59 -5.04 10.22
C LEU A 26 -1.87 -4.20 10.14
N GLN A 27 -1.80 -3.09 9.43
CA GLN A 27 -2.94 -2.27 9.06
C GLN A 27 -3.11 -2.34 7.54
N LEU A 28 -4.22 -2.91 7.10
CA LEU A 28 -4.60 -3.04 5.70
C LEU A 28 -5.81 -2.17 5.44
N PHE A 29 -5.85 -1.51 4.28
CA PHE A 29 -6.94 -0.64 3.89
C PHE A 29 -7.77 -1.29 2.80
N VAL A 30 -9.08 -1.31 3.00
CA VAL A 30 -10.04 -1.87 2.03
C VAL A 30 -10.11 -1.07 0.73
N THR A 31 -9.61 0.16 0.75
CA THR A 31 -9.46 1.02 -0.42
C THR A 31 -8.32 0.61 -1.36
N ALA A 32 -7.46 -0.33 -0.93
CA ALA A 32 -6.39 -0.92 -1.74
C ALA A 32 -6.78 -2.33 -2.23
N PRO A 33 -7.68 -2.45 -3.22
CA PRO A 33 -8.33 -3.72 -3.60
C PRO A 33 -7.38 -4.71 -4.29
N PHE A 34 -6.24 -4.26 -4.78
CA PHE A 34 -5.29 -5.09 -5.53
C PHE A 34 -4.08 -5.54 -4.70
N LEU A 35 -4.05 -5.20 -3.41
CA LEU A 35 -2.97 -5.62 -2.51
C LEU A 35 -2.87 -7.15 -2.48
N THR A 36 -1.67 -7.68 -2.69
CA THR A 36 -1.44 -9.12 -2.84
C THR A 36 -1.11 -9.80 -1.52
N SER A 37 -1.45 -11.08 -1.42
CA SER A 37 -1.00 -11.92 -0.29
C SER A 37 0.52 -12.07 -0.26
N GLU A 38 1.18 -11.98 -1.42
CA GLU A 38 2.65 -12.01 -1.51
C GLU A 38 3.26 -10.80 -0.79
N SER A 39 2.77 -9.59 -1.06
CA SER A 39 3.25 -8.37 -0.39
C SER A 39 2.95 -8.36 1.10
N ILE A 40 1.80 -8.92 1.52
CA ILE A 40 1.49 -9.08 2.95
C ILE A 40 2.49 -10.03 3.62
N ASN A 41 2.72 -11.21 3.05
CA ASN A 41 3.68 -12.18 3.59
C ASN A 41 5.11 -11.64 3.59
N LYS A 42 5.51 -10.95 2.52
CA LYS A 42 6.83 -10.30 2.44
C LYS A 42 7.01 -9.24 3.52
N SER A 43 5.96 -8.49 3.84
CA SER A 43 5.99 -7.51 4.92
C SER A 43 6.22 -8.16 6.29
N ILE A 44 5.57 -9.30 6.56
CA ILE A 44 5.76 -10.06 7.79
C ILE A 44 7.20 -10.57 7.87
N ASN A 45 7.69 -11.24 6.82
CA ASN A 45 9.05 -11.78 6.78
C ASN A 45 10.12 -10.69 6.97
N ILE A 46 9.93 -9.49 6.41
CA ILE A 46 10.83 -8.35 6.63
C ILE A 46 10.92 -8.00 8.12
N LEU A 47 9.79 -7.95 8.82
CA LEU A 47 9.76 -7.61 10.24
C LEU A 47 10.30 -8.74 11.14
N GLU A 48 10.18 -10.00 10.72
CA GLU A 48 10.68 -11.16 11.47
C GLU A 48 12.17 -11.42 11.25
N GLU A 49 12.65 -11.26 10.00
CA GLU A 49 13.97 -11.74 9.59
C GLU A 49 15.01 -10.64 9.51
N THR A 50 14.59 -9.37 9.58
CA THR A 50 15.50 -8.23 9.43
C THR A 50 15.50 -7.33 10.66
N ASN A 51 16.34 -6.29 10.64
CA ASN A 51 16.43 -5.33 11.72
C ASN A 51 15.51 -4.11 11.54
N HIS A 52 14.52 -4.19 10.64
CA HIS A 52 13.51 -3.14 10.47
C HIS A 52 12.44 -3.26 11.55
N ASP A 53 11.91 -2.12 11.98
CA ASP A 53 10.89 -2.05 13.02
C ASP A 53 9.48 -1.76 12.49
N SER A 54 9.41 -1.34 11.23
CA SER A 54 8.17 -1.09 10.51
C SER A 54 8.36 -1.30 9.01
N VAL A 55 7.27 -1.50 8.29
CA VAL A 55 7.22 -1.66 6.84
C VAL A 55 5.97 -0.97 6.30
N PHE A 56 6.08 -0.37 5.13
CA PHE A 56 4.93 0.16 4.40
C PHE A 56 5.15 0.06 2.90
N THR A 57 4.07 0.00 2.15
CA THR A 57 4.12 -0.14 0.69
C THR A 57 4.31 1.20 0.00
N VAL A 58 5.12 1.21 -1.05
CA VAL A 58 5.42 2.38 -1.87
C VAL A 58 5.41 2.06 -3.35
N ASN A 59 5.03 3.04 -4.16
CA ASN A 59 5.33 3.04 -5.58
C ASN A 59 6.59 3.84 -5.86
N LYS A 60 7.49 3.25 -6.63
CA LYS A 60 8.67 3.95 -7.14
C LYS A 60 8.33 4.68 -8.43
N ARG A 61 8.56 5.98 -8.46
CA ARG A 61 8.26 6.85 -9.60
C ARG A 61 9.47 7.65 -10.03
N HIS A 62 9.71 7.70 -11.32
CA HIS A 62 10.76 8.50 -11.95
C HIS A 62 10.12 9.71 -12.63
N ASP A 63 9.71 10.70 -11.83
CA ASP A 63 9.04 11.90 -12.30
C ASP A 63 9.87 13.16 -12.04
N TRP A 64 9.66 14.20 -12.83
CA TRP A 64 10.15 15.53 -12.50
C TRP A 64 9.22 16.17 -11.49
N ALA A 65 9.62 16.12 -10.23
CA ALA A 65 8.78 16.58 -9.13
C ALA A 65 9.29 17.91 -8.55
N TRP A 66 8.33 18.73 -8.12
CA TRP A 66 8.59 20.02 -7.49
C TRP A 66 7.93 20.05 -6.11
N HIS A 67 8.60 20.66 -5.15
CA HIS A 67 8.06 20.94 -3.83
C HIS A 67 8.53 22.33 -3.37
N GLY A 68 7.60 23.14 -2.81
CA GLY A 68 7.92 24.48 -2.32
C GLY A 68 8.56 25.40 -3.38
N GLY A 69 8.18 25.26 -4.65
CA GLY A 69 8.72 26.08 -5.76
C GLY A 69 10.12 25.68 -6.24
N ARG A 70 10.60 24.48 -5.83
CA ARG A 70 11.91 23.95 -6.24
C ARG A 70 11.78 22.52 -6.76
N PRO A 71 12.57 22.13 -7.79
CA PRO A 71 12.65 20.73 -8.21
C PRO A 71 13.34 19.91 -7.10
N ILE A 72 12.84 18.68 -6.88
CA ILE A 72 13.37 17.78 -5.86
C ILE A 72 14.01 16.52 -6.46
N THR A 73 13.74 16.23 -7.74
CA THR A 73 14.25 15.03 -8.43
C THR A 73 15.31 15.33 -9.48
N TYR A 74 15.66 16.59 -9.66
CA TYR A 74 16.76 17.03 -10.56
C TYR A 74 17.29 18.40 -10.16
N TYR A 75 18.41 18.82 -10.78
CA TYR A 75 18.99 20.16 -10.58
C TYR A 75 18.61 21.07 -11.76
N PRO A 76 18.16 22.33 -11.52
CA PRO A 76 17.94 23.30 -12.58
C PRO A 76 19.20 23.49 -13.45
N GLY A 77 19.01 23.50 -14.77
CA GLY A 77 20.12 23.57 -15.73
C GLY A 77 20.73 22.22 -16.13
N ASN A 78 20.38 21.13 -15.44
CA ASN A 78 20.76 19.77 -15.79
C ASN A 78 19.52 18.86 -15.71
N LEU A 79 18.61 19.01 -16.69
CA LEU A 79 17.38 18.25 -16.77
C LEU A 79 17.64 16.84 -17.34
N PRO A 80 17.57 15.76 -16.54
CA PRO A 80 17.70 14.40 -17.04
C PRO A 80 16.43 14.01 -17.81
N ARG A 81 16.49 12.89 -18.55
CA ARG A 81 15.26 12.25 -19.01
C ARG A 81 14.43 11.82 -17.79
N SER A 82 13.09 11.79 -17.90
CA SER A 82 12.24 11.45 -16.74
C SER A 82 12.62 10.11 -16.09
N GLN A 83 12.90 9.09 -16.89
CA GLN A 83 13.34 7.77 -16.43
C GLN A 83 14.69 7.77 -15.69
N ASP A 84 15.52 8.81 -15.87
CA ASP A 84 16.83 8.98 -15.22
C ASP A 84 16.76 9.95 -14.03
N ALA A 85 15.58 10.52 -13.75
CA ALA A 85 15.36 11.35 -12.57
C ALA A 85 15.56 10.55 -11.28
N VAL A 86 15.95 11.22 -10.20
CA VAL A 86 16.03 10.57 -8.87
C VAL A 86 14.64 10.02 -8.53
N PRO A 87 14.52 8.71 -8.22
CA PRO A 87 13.21 8.13 -7.96
C PRO A 87 12.58 8.67 -6.68
N LEU A 88 11.28 8.88 -6.72
CA LEU A 88 10.45 9.15 -5.54
C LEU A 88 9.80 7.84 -5.09
N MET A 89 9.78 7.65 -3.76
CA MET A 89 9.01 6.60 -3.12
C MET A 89 7.74 7.22 -2.59
N ILE A 90 6.61 6.88 -3.22
CA ILE A 90 5.28 7.41 -2.85
C ILE A 90 4.54 6.35 -2.05
N GLU A 91 4.12 6.68 -0.82
CA GLU A 91 3.29 5.79 0.00
C GLU A 91 1.99 5.46 -0.73
N THR A 92 1.62 4.17 -0.72
CA THR A 92 0.40 3.70 -1.40
C THR A 92 -0.77 3.55 -0.45
N THR A 93 -0.58 3.84 0.83
CA THR A 93 -1.57 3.70 1.91
C THR A 93 -2.14 2.30 2.14
N GLY A 94 -1.94 1.34 1.23
CA GLY A 94 -2.57 0.03 1.27
C GLY A 94 -2.14 -0.88 2.43
N LEU A 95 -0.86 -0.82 2.85
CA LEU A 95 -0.32 -1.68 3.90
C LEU A 95 0.71 -0.94 4.76
N TYR A 96 0.55 -1.07 6.07
CA TYR A 96 1.54 -0.72 7.09
C TYR A 96 1.71 -1.88 8.06
N GLY A 97 2.96 -2.21 8.38
CA GLY A 97 3.32 -3.20 9.38
C GLY A 97 4.27 -2.61 10.40
N ILE A 98 4.14 -3.01 11.66
CA ILE A 98 5.00 -2.53 12.74
C ILE A 98 5.17 -3.61 13.81
N THR A 99 6.38 -3.73 14.35
CA THR A 99 6.64 -4.59 15.49
C THR A 99 5.97 -4.06 16.75
N LYS A 100 5.57 -4.94 17.66
CA LYS A 100 4.99 -4.57 18.96
C LYS A 100 5.85 -3.55 19.69
N LYS A 101 7.15 -3.81 19.79
CA LYS A 101 8.10 -2.94 20.48
C LYS A 101 8.10 -1.51 19.92
N ALA A 102 8.14 -1.36 18.61
CA ALA A 102 8.14 -0.05 17.97
C ALA A 102 6.80 0.66 18.15
N LEU A 103 5.68 -0.07 18.03
CA LEU A 103 4.36 0.51 18.24
C LEU A 103 4.16 1.00 19.70
N GLU A 104 4.63 0.24 20.69
CA GLU A 104 4.58 0.63 22.10
C GLU A 104 5.45 1.87 22.38
N GLU A 105 6.63 1.95 21.74
CA GLU A 105 7.58 3.06 21.93
C GLU A 105 7.12 4.34 21.23
N PHE A 106 6.72 4.25 19.95
CA PHE A 106 6.50 5.44 19.11
C PHE A 106 5.04 5.84 18.98
N LYS A 107 4.09 4.94 19.29
CA LYS A 107 2.63 5.18 19.17
C LYS A 107 2.20 5.66 17.77
N ARG A 108 2.86 5.17 16.74
CA ARG A 108 2.61 5.50 15.32
C ARG A 108 2.89 4.28 14.45
N ARG A 109 2.32 4.23 13.24
CA ARG A 109 2.42 3.10 12.31
C ARG A 109 3.77 2.96 11.60
N VAL A 110 4.59 4.02 11.60
CA VAL A 110 5.93 4.03 11.02
C VAL A 110 6.95 4.25 12.14
N GLY A 111 7.86 3.31 12.34
CA GLY A 111 8.89 3.34 13.38
C GLY A 111 10.10 4.22 13.01
N ASN A 112 11.25 3.88 13.54
CA ASN A 112 12.51 4.61 13.29
C ASN A 112 13.39 3.95 12.22
N ARG A 113 13.14 2.67 11.92
CA ARG A 113 13.86 1.91 10.88
C ARG A 113 12.86 1.28 9.92
N PRO A 114 12.10 2.09 9.19
CA PRO A 114 11.08 1.60 8.28
C PRO A 114 11.73 0.93 7.06
N TYR A 115 11.08 -0.12 6.57
CA TYR A 115 11.33 -0.71 5.26
C TYR A 115 10.28 -0.20 4.27
N MET A 116 10.70 0.35 3.15
CA MET A 116 9.84 0.73 2.04
C MET A 116 9.70 -0.45 1.08
N LEU A 117 8.58 -1.15 1.15
CA LEU A 117 8.28 -2.27 0.26
C LEU A 117 7.76 -1.73 -1.07
N GLU A 118 8.60 -1.82 -2.10
CA GLU A 118 8.21 -1.41 -3.45
C GLU A 118 7.21 -2.40 -4.04
N ILE A 119 6.06 -1.88 -4.47
CA ILE A 119 5.00 -2.59 -5.19
C ILE A 119 4.67 -1.85 -6.49
N ASP A 120 4.03 -2.53 -7.44
CA ASP A 120 3.67 -1.89 -8.70
C ASP A 120 2.47 -0.93 -8.57
N GLN A 121 2.19 -0.16 -9.63
CA GLN A 121 1.16 0.88 -9.61
C GLN A 121 -0.26 0.31 -9.48
N ILE A 122 -0.53 -0.89 -9.96
CA ILE A 122 -1.86 -1.51 -9.86
C ILE A 122 -2.06 -2.04 -8.45
N GLU A 123 -1.07 -2.74 -7.90
CA GLU A 123 -1.11 -3.22 -6.53
C GLU A 123 -1.25 -2.07 -5.52
N GLY A 124 -0.57 -0.96 -5.78
CA GLY A 124 -0.63 0.24 -4.95
C GLY A 124 -1.82 1.17 -5.25
N TRP A 125 -2.82 0.72 -6.01
CA TRP A 125 -4.00 1.54 -6.31
C TRP A 125 -4.84 1.77 -5.07
N ASP A 126 -5.15 3.03 -4.78
CA ASP A 126 -6.03 3.45 -3.68
C ASP A 126 -7.31 4.09 -4.24
N ILE A 127 -8.45 3.79 -3.63
CA ILE A 127 -9.77 4.30 -4.05
C ILE A 127 -10.18 5.40 -3.08
N ASP A 128 -9.92 6.64 -3.45
CA ASP A 128 -10.31 7.83 -2.70
C ASP A 128 -11.51 8.54 -3.35
N GLU A 129 -11.58 8.53 -4.68
CA GLU A 129 -12.55 9.28 -5.47
C GLU A 129 -13.39 8.34 -6.35
N PRO A 130 -14.59 8.77 -6.82
CA PRO A 130 -15.41 7.95 -7.71
C PRO A 130 -14.72 7.52 -9.00
N LEU A 131 -13.77 8.32 -9.49
CA LEU A 131 -12.97 7.97 -10.67
C LEU A 131 -12.03 6.79 -10.38
N ASP A 132 -11.43 6.75 -9.20
CA ASP A 132 -10.54 5.65 -8.79
C ASP A 132 -11.30 4.33 -8.74
N PHE A 133 -12.54 4.36 -8.25
CA PHE A 133 -13.41 3.20 -8.24
C PHE A 133 -13.73 2.71 -9.67
N ALA A 134 -14.08 3.62 -10.58
CA ALA A 134 -14.36 3.27 -11.97
C ALA A 134 -13.12 2.66 -12.68
N LEU A 135 -11.93 3.18 -12.40
CA LEU A 135 -10.67 2.62 -12.91
C LEU A 135 -10.36 1.27 -12.28
N ALA A 136 -10.60 1.10 -10.97
CA ALA A 136 -10.46 -0.20 -10.30
C ALA A 136 -11.39 -1.26 -10.93
N GLU A 137 -12.64 -0.91 -11.25
CA GLU A 137 -13.54 -1.81 -11.99
C GLU A 137 -12.99 -2.21 -13.36
N LEU A 138 -12.38 -1.27 -14.09
CA LEU A 138 -11.76 -1.56 -15.37
C LEU A 138 -10.55 -2.49 -15.23
N PHE A 139 -9.71 -2.28 -14.21
CA PHE A 139 -8.61 -3.19 -13.90
C PHE A 139 -9.14 -4.58 -13.56
N MET A 140 -10.15 -4.69 -12.70
CA MET A 140 -10.78 -5.96 -12.35
C MET A 140 -11.32 -6.72 -13.58
N LYS A 141 -12.03 -6.02 -14.47
CA LYS A 141 -12.56 -6.62 -15.71
C LYS A 141 -11.46 -7.13 -16.65
N ASN A 142 -10.24 -6.62 -16.52
CA ASN A 142 -9.09 -6.95 -17.36
C ASN A 142 -7.95 -7.59 -16.56
N ILE A 143 -8.22 -8.12 -15.38
CA ILE A 143 -7.18 -8.58 -14.44
C ILE A 143 -6.25 -9.63 -15.05
N SER A 144 -6.77 -10.58 -15.82
CA SER A 144 -5.95 -11.60 -16.51
C SER A 144 -4.97 -10.96 -17.50
N LYS A 145 -5.42 -9.96 -18.27
CA LYS A 145 -4.56 -9.23 -19.19
C LYS A 145 -3.50 -8.39 -18.46
N MET A 146 -3.87 -7.80 -17.32
CA MET A 146 -2.91 -7.05 -16.48
C MET A 146 -1.84 -7.98 -15.92
N LYS A 147 -2.23 -9.17 -15.46
CA LYS A 147 -1.32 -10.23 -15.03
C LYS A 147 -0.33 -10.62 -16.13
N ASP A 148 -0.80 -10.79 -17.37
CA ASP A 148 0.07 -11.13 -18.52
C ASP A 148 1.09 -10.03 -18.81
N ILE A 149 0.73 -8.75 -18.58
CA ILE A 149 1.61 -7.59 -18.82
C ILE A 149 2.62 -7.41 -17.68
N THR A 150 2.20 -7.53 -16.43
CA THR A 150 3.02 -7.21 -15.25
C THR A 150 3.71 -8.41 -14.62
N GLY A 151 3.20 -9.62 -14.87
CA GLY A 151 3.64 -10.85 -14.20
C GLY A 151 3.11 -11.02 -12.77
N ASN A 152 2.32 -10.07 -12.26
CA ASN A 152 1.85 -10.06 -10.87
C ASN A 152 0.46 -10.66 -10.70
N ASN A 153 0.23 -11.36 -9.59
CA ASN A 153 -1.07 -11.85 -9.15
C ASN A 153 -1.70 -10.84 -8.20
N TYR A 154 -2.52 -9.95 -8.73
CA TYR A 154 -3.24 -8.96 -7.93
C TYR A 154 -4.34 -9.63 -7.12
N GLY A 155 -4.12 -9.86 -5.83
CA GLY A 155 -5.06 -10.18 -4.73
C GLY A 155 -6.28 -11.07 -4.97
N ILE A 156 -6.54 -11.45 -6.21
CA ILE A 156 -7.75 -12.11 -6.66
C ILE A 156 -7.37 -13.45 -7.25
N ASP A 157 -7.59 -14.49 -6.47
CA ASP A 157 -7.60 -15.82 -7.05
C ASP A 157 -8.80 -15.92 -8.00
N SER A 158 -8.51 -15.97 -9.31
CA SER A 158 -9.52 -16.01 -10.38
C SER A 158 -10.50 -17.19 -10.27
N ASN A 159 -10.24 -18.13 -9.34
CA ASN A 159 -11.09 -19.26 -9.07
C ASN A 159 -12.12 -19.02 -7.95
N GLU A 160 -12.01 -17.96 -7.15
CA GLU A 160 -12.96 -17.69 -6.06
C GLU A 160 -14.02 -16.64 -6.37
N PHE A 161 -13.91 -15.87 -7.46
CA PHE A 161 -14.93 -14.91 -7.88
C PHE A 161 -15.99 -15.51 -8.82
N TYR A 162 -16.39 -16.75 -8.63
CA TYR A 162 -17.70 -17.19 -9.07
C TYR A 162 -18.74 -16.72 -8.05
N VAL A 163 -19.09 -15.44 -8.08
CA VAL A 163 -20.40 -15.00 -7.62
C VAL A 163 -21.41 -15.76 -8.49
N SER A 164 -22.01 -16.76 -7.90
CA SER A 164 -23.07 -17.55 -8.53
C SER A 164 -24.10 -16.58 -9.11
N LYS A 165 -24.21 -16.55 -10.44
CA LYS A 165 -25.32 -15.91 -11.16
C LYS A 165 -26.63 -16.67 -10.94
N THR A 166 -26.90 -17.09 -9.73
CA THR A 166 -28.16 -17.76 -9.33
C THR A 166 -28.74 -17.04 -8.13
N ARG A 167 -29.19 -15.82 -8.33
CA ARG A 167 -30.37 -15.32 -7.63
C ARG A 167 -31.41 -15.02 -8.69
N ASN A 168 -32.28 -15.99 -8.93
CA ASN A 168 -33.55 -15.75 -9.57
C ASN A 168 -34.27 -14.62 -8.82
N PRO A 169 -34.83 -13.63 -9.52
CA PRO A 169 -35.76 -12.70 -8.89
C PRO A 169 -37.05 -13.46 -8.57
N LEU A 170 -37.45 -13.44 -7.32
CA LEU A 170 -38.85 -13.60 -6.91
C LEU A 170 -39.54 -12.26 -7.03
#